data_dc3cfff8ecbe55077c36abde1ffe1ea9
#
_entry.id   dc3cfff8ecbe55077c36abde1ffe1ea9
#
_cell.length_a   1.000
_cell.length_b   1.000
_cell.length_c   1.000
_cell.angle_alpha   90.00
_cell.angle_beta   90.00
_cell.angle_gamma   90.00
#
_symmetry.space_group_name_H-M   'P 1'
#
loop_
_entity.id
_entity.type
_entity.pdbx_description
1 polymer ?
#
loop_
_entity_poly.entity_id
_entity_poly.type
_entity_poly.pdbx_seq_one_letter_code
_entity_poly.pdbx_strand_id
1 'polypeptide(L)'
;MELAELYKYDLVKINPPENDFLKLLNIKEYQPNIYSNKYFNKESKIIDKYTYLIKSKKKKTYFDKLLKHELDDFNKTSIINEIFFPLDISDNIYVTYIIQSIGDNSFIFNNNSDYNKFNNRLKMIPKITNSIINLLNEGIQNNQVYPTIIINYLLNYFNNVLENQLYKHNKRNKNTKSINKSITKYLVSSILKIKQYLENTYINHTSNTIGYCNITGGKQYYINLIRYYTLSTITPDKILNVFNSTLPYILNKINNIIQKLKFKGTYHQFVNYILYNRTNKFNSKKEFLDYFNSIQDKINTNIITKYFNTINTDISYNIRFMSNEEPLHSPYFTQYKKGGKGVFNFYEGDIKHINKQELFILCLHEGNPGHNYEMICNADKNDYVITNYYPGYSEGWAFYVEQLHNSNDI
;
A
#
# COMPACT_ATOMS: atom_id res chain seq x y z
N MET A 1 24.31 -13.20 -9.27
CA MET A 1 22.92 -12.91 -8.88
C MET A 1 22.48 -13.92 -7.86
N GLU A 2 21.94 -13.49 -6.72
CA GLU A 2 21.42 -14.39 -5.69
C GLU A 2 20.12 -15.05 -6.15
N LEU A 3 19.70 -16.16 -5.50
CA LEU A 3 18.46 -16.86 -5.87
C LEU A 3 17.24 -15.94 -5.75
N ALA A 4 17.23 -15.07 -4.72
CA ALA A 4 16.16 -14.12 -4.50
C ALA A 4 16.02 -13.10 -5.67
N GLU A 5 17.15 -12.61 -6.21
CA GLU A 5 17.16 -11.71 -7.37
C GLU A 5 16.67 -12.43 -8.64
N LEU A 6 17.11 -13.65 -8.85
CA LEU A 6 16.69 -14.46 -9.99
C LEU A 6 15.18 -14.76 -9.94
N TYR A 7 14.66 -15.05 -8.73
CA TYR A 7 13.22 -15.26 -8.52
C TYR A 7 12.42 -14.01 -8.91
N LYS A 8 12.80 -12.85 -8.38
CA LYS A 8 12.16 -11.57 -8.74
C LYS A 8 12.24 -11.27 -10.24
N TYR A 9 13.41 -11.49 -10.82
CA TYR A 9 13.60 -11.30 -12.28
C TYR A 9 12.65 -12.17 -13.10
N ASP A 10 12.48 -13.46 -12.74
CA ASP A 10 11.57 -14.34 -13.43
C ASP A 10 10.09 -13.94 -13.22
N LEU A 11 9.71 -13.46 -12.04
CA LEU A 11 8.37 -12.89 -11.78
C LEU A 11 8.10 -11.62 -12.59
N VAL A 12 9.07 -10.69 -12.64
CA VAL A 12 8.96 -9.46 -13.44
C VAL A 12 8.77 -9.76 -14.92
N LYS A 13 9.36 -10.82 -15.45
CA LYS A 13 9.14 -11.22 -16.86
C LYS A 13 7.70 -11.61 -17.17
N ILE A 14 6.98 -12.18 -16.22
CA ILE A 14 5.58 -12.59 -16.44
C ILE A 14 4.57 -11.52 -16.04
N ASN A 15 4.95 -10.59 -15.15
CA ASN A 15 4.16 -9.45 -14.73
C ASN A 15 5.06 -8.20 -14.62
N PRO A 16 5.43 -7.57 -15.72
CA PRO A 16 6.33 -6.43 -15.71
C PRO A 16 5.67 -5.21 -15.07
N PRO A 17 6.28 -4.64 -14.01
CA PRO A 17 5.78 -3.44 -13.38
C PRO A 17 5.89 -2.22 -14.30
N GLU A 18 5.06 -1.20 -14.04
CA GLU A 18 5.01 0.03 -14.84
C GLU A 18 6.06 1.06 -14.40
N ASN A 19 7.34 0.72 -14.42
CA ASN A 19 8.37 1.65 -13.94
C ASN A 19 9.70 1.56 -14.73
N ASP A 20 10.61 2.45 -14.37
CA ASP A 20 11.94 2.50 -14.97
C ASP A 20 12.79 1.24 -14.74
N PHE A 21 12.40 0.38 -13.81
CA PHE A 21 13.05 -0.90 -13.52
C PHE A 21 13.02 -1.84 -14.75
N LEU A 22 11.96 -1.79 -15.55
CA LEU A 22 11.89 -2.56 -16.81
C LEU A 22 12.96 -2.16 -17.82
N LYS A 23 13.32 -0.88 -17.86
CA LYS A 23 14.38 -0.38 -18.75
C LYS A 23 15.74 -0.94 -18.35
N LEU A 24 16.00 -1.04 -17.05
CA LEU A 24 17.24 -1.63 -16.51
C LEU A 24 17.34 -3.11 -16.83
N LEU A 25 16.22 -3.83 -16.86
CA LEU A 25 16.18 -5.27 -17.13
C LEU A 25 16.01 -5.60 -18.62
N ASN A 26 15.90 -4.60 -19.51
CA ASN A 26 15.60 -4.76 -20.95
C ASN A 26 14.35 -5.64 -21.22
N ILE A 27 13.33 -5.52 -20.37
CA ILE A 27 12.06 -6.24 -20.48
C ILE A 27 11.05 -5.37 -21.21
N LYS A 28 10.41 -5.94 -22.22
CA LYS A 28 9.34 -5.25 -22.96
C LYS A 28 8.10 -5.14 -22.09
N GLU A 29 7.64 -3.92 -21.89
CA GLU A 29 6.41 -3.62 -21.18
C GLU A 29 5.19 -4.21 -21.91
N TYR A 30 4.34 -4.92 -21.17
CA TYR A 30 3.02 -5.38 -21.64
C TYR A 30 2.07 -5.57 -20.43
N GLN A 31 0.77 -5.56 -20.69
CA GLN A 31 -0.24 -5.85 -19.68
C GLN A 31 -0.60 -7.33 -19.73
N PRO A 32 -0.16 -8.16 -18.78
CA PRO A 32 -0.59 -9.55 -18.69
C PRO A 32 -2.04 -9.64 -18.18
N ASN A 33 -2.72 -10.73 -18.50
CA ASN A 33 -3.93 -11.10 -17.78
C ASN A 33 -3.55 -11.97 -16.57
N ILE A 34 -3.24 -11.32 -15.45
CA ILE A 34 -2.82 -11.97 -14.20
C ILE A 34 -3.92 -12.84 -13.56
N TYR A 35 -5.17 -12.68 -13.99
CA TYR A 35 -6.32 -13.45 -13.55
C TYR A 35 -6.63 -14.65 -14.46
N SER A 36 -5.67 -15.10 -15.27
CA SER A 36 -5.88 -16.22 -16.19
C SER A 36 -5.12 -17.48 -15.74
N ASN A 37 -5.71 -18.67 -16.00
CA ASN A 37 -5.04 -19.95 -15.76
C ASN A 37 -3.65 -20.03 -16.43
N LYS A 38 -3.47 -19.38 -17.59
CA LYS A 38 -2.17 -19.30 -18.25
C LYS A 38 -1.14 -18.56 -17.42
N TYR A 39 -1.55 -17.49 -16.74
CA TYR A 39 -0.68 -16.74 -15.84
C TYR A 39 -0.35 -17.56 -14.60
N PHE A 40 -1.35 -18.10 -13.92
CA PHE A 40 -1.17 -18.92 -12.72
C PHE A 40 -0.25 -20.13 -12.97
N ASN A 41 -0.39 -20.80 -14.12
CA ASN A 41 0.51 -21.89 -14.48
C ASN A 41 1.98 -21.46 -14.71
N LYS A 42 2.22 -20.22 -15.16
CA LYS A 42 3.58 -19.70 -15.29
C LYS A 42 4.16 -19.34 -13.91
N GLU A 43 3.38 -18.70 -13.09
CA GLU A 43 3.75 -18.29 -11.75
C GLU A 43 4.07 -19.51 -10.87
N SER A 44 3.19 -20.52 -10.86
CA SER A 44 3.40 -21.78 -10.15
C SER A 44 4.72 -22.46 -10.56
N LYS A 45 5.04 -22.52 -11.86
CA LYS A 45 6.31 -23.09 -12.33
C LYS A 45 7.53 -22.32 -11.82
N ILE A 46 7.43 -21.00 -11.69
CA ILE A 46 8.50 -20.18 -11.10
C ILE A 46 8.64 -20.51 -9.62
N ILE A 47 7.53 -20.53 -8.88
CA ILE A 47 7.49 -20.86 -7.44
C ILE A 47 8.08 -22.26 -7.20
N ASP A 48 7.65 -23.25 -7.94
CA ASP A 48 8.16 -24.64 -7.82
C ASP A 48 9.67 -24.71 -8.07
N LYS A 49 10.15 -24.04 -9.13
CA LYS A 49 11.57 -23.97 -9.47
C LYS A 49 12.39 -23.41 -8.30
N TYR A 50 11.99 -22.28 -7.75
CA TYR A 50 12.76 -21.62 -6.69
C TYR A 50 12.57 -22.29 -5.33
N THR A 51 11.43 -22.91 -5.07
CA THR A 51 11.21 -23.78 -3.90
C THR A 51 12.19 -24.96 -3.92
N TYR A 52 12.37 -25.60 -5.06
CA TYR A 52 13.35 -26.68 -5.21
C TYR A 52 14.80 -26.19 -5.01
N LEU A 53 15.17 -25.07 -5.68
CA LEU A 53 16.52 -24.52 -5.59
C LEU A 53 16.89 -24.09 -4.16
N ILE A 54 15.96 -23.42 -3.46
CA ILE A 54 16.24 -22.97 -2.07
C ILE A 54 16.29 -24.13 -1.07
N LYS A 55 15.51 -25.18 -1.30
CA LYS A 55 15.58 -26.40 -0.46
C LYS A 55 16.89 -27.15 -0.64
N SER A 56 17.41 -27.23 -1.85
CA SER A 56 18.68 -27.93 -2.16
C SER A 56 19.94 -27.17 -1.74
N LYS A 57 19.85 -25.86 -1.49
CA LYS A 57 21.01 -25.02 -1.13
C LYS A 57 21.46 -25.29 0.30
N LYS A 58 22.70 -25.81 0.46
CA LYS A 58 23.26 -26.18 1.78
C LYS A 58 23.52 -24.98 2.70
N LYS A 59 24.15 -23.93 2.16
CA LYS A 59 24.41 -22.67 2.92
C LYS A 59 23.48 -21.59 2.41
N LYS A 60 22.67 -21.03 3.29
CA LYS A 60 21.68 -20.00 2.98
C LYS A 60 22.18 -18.65 3.47
N THR A 61 22.18 -17.66 2.54
CA THR A 61 22.37 -16.25 2.86
C THR A 61 21.15 -15.68 3.61
N TYR A 62 21.23 -14.45 4.05
CA TYR A 62 20.08 -13.75 4.62
C TYR A 62 18.92 -13.68 3.61
N PHE A 63 19.20 -13.31 2.35
CA PHE A 63 18.20 -13.23 1.29
C PHE A 63 17.61 -14.60 0.93
N ASP A 64 18.39 -15.66 0.97
CA ASP A 64 17.88 -17.01 0.80
C ASP A 64 16.87 -17.40 1.89
N LYS A 65 17.06 -16.91 3.13
CA LYS A 65 16.11 -17.16 4.22
C LYS A 65 14.82 -16.39 4.02
N LEU A 66 14.89 -15.14 3.55
CA LEU A 66 13.70 -14.35 3.21
C LEU A 66 12.94 -15.00 2.04
N LEU A 67 13.63 -15.37 0.96
CA LEU A 67 13.02 -16.09 -0.16
C LEU A 67 12.38 -17.41 0.29
N LYS A 68 13.05 -18.15 1.16
CA LYS A 68 12.49 -19.39 1.70
C LYS A 68 11.20 -19.12 2.48
N HIS A 69 11.18 -18.07 3.29
CA HIS A 69 9.97 -17.66 4.03
C HIS A 69 8.82 -17.35 3.09
N GLU A 70 9.07 -16.51 2.07
CA GLU A 70 8.10 -16.15 1.03
C GLU A 70 7.52 -17.40 0.32
N LEU A 71 8.40 -18.30 -0.13
CA LEU A 71 7.98 -19.51 -0.83
C LEU A 71 7.30 -20.56 0.08
N ASP A 72 7.73 -20.69 1.34
CA ASP A 72 7.08 -21.57 2.31
C ASP A 72 5.67 -21.09 2.66
N ASP A 73 5.46 -19.79 2.77
CA ASP A 73 4.14 -19.22 3.07
C ASP A 73 3.21 -19.31 1.86
N PHE A 74 3.70 -19.08 0.65
CA PHE A 74 2.93 -19.28 -0.57
C PHE A 74 2.41 -20.73 -0.70
N ASN A 75 3.22 -21.72 -0.34
CA ASN A 75 2.83 -23.12 -0.34
C ASN A 75 1.86 -23.50 0.81
N LYS A 76 1.84 -22.74 1.91
CA LYS A 76 0.96 -23.01 3.07
C LYS A 76 -0.42 -22.33 2.96
N THR A 77 -0.55 -21.29 2.16
CA THR A 77 -1.81 -20.56 1.96
C THR A 77 -2.84 -21.32 1.11
N SER A 78 -2.49 -22.50 0.62
CA SER A 78 -3.27 -23.30 -0.34
C SER A 78 -4.67 -23.74 0.10
N ILE A 79 -5.12 -23.49 1.33
CA ILE A 79 -6.45 -23.88 1.82
C ILE A 79 -7.54 -22.91 1.35
N ILE A 80 -7.26 -21.59 1.41
CA ILE A 80 -8.07 -20.56 0.76
C ILE A 80 -7.36 -20.19 -0.53
N ASN A 81 -8.08 -20.25 -1.62
CA ASN A 81 -7.53 -19.87 -2.91
C ASN A 81 -7.78 -18.37 -3.13
N GLU A 82 -6.76 -17.55 -2.87
CA GLU A 82 -6.81 -16.08 -3.02
C GLU A 82 -7.26 -15.64 -4.41
N ILE A 83 -7.06 -16.48 -5.44
CA ILE A 83 -7.49 -16.15 -6.80
C ILE A 83 -9.00 -15.95 -6.92
N PHE A 84 -9.80 -16.52 -5.99
CA PHE A 84 -11.25 -16.32 -5.95
C PHE A 84 -11.68 -14.97 -5.37
N PHE A 85 -10.72 -14.20 -4.86
CA PHE A 85 -10.91 -12.86 -4.31
C PHE A 85 -10.16 -11.78 -5.12
N PRO A 86 -10.43 -11.64 -6.43
CA PRO A 86 -9.67 -10.78 -7.34
C PRO A 86 -9.97 -9.28 -7.21
N LEU A 87 -10.89 -8.88 -6.33
CA LEU A 87 -11.37 -7.52 -6.17
C LEU A 87 -11.10 -7.00 -4.75
N ASP A 88 -9.86 -6.56 -4.49
CA ASP A 88 -9.60 -5.77 -3.29
C ASP A 88 -10.34 -4.43 -3.34
N ILE A 89 -10.73 -3.89 -2.19
CA ILE A 89 -11.50 -2.64 -2.11
C ILE A 89 -10.67 -1.40 -2.48
N SER A 90 -9.37 -1.46 -2.29
CA SER A 90 -8.43 -0.34 -2.50
C SER A 90 -7.45 -0.57 -3.63
N ASP A 91 -7.10 -1.82 -3.91
CA ASP A 91 -6.09 -2.20 -4.91
C ASP A 91 -6.61 -3.29 -5.85
N ASN A 92 -7.39 -2.90 -6.83
CA ASN A 92 -7.84 -3.77 -7.90
C ASN A 92 -7.60 -3.12 -9.27
N ILE A 93 -7.68 -3.93 -10.32
CA ILE A 93 -7.38 -3.51 -11.68
C ILE A 93 -8.19 -2.28 -12.13
N TYR A 94 -9.45 -2.15 -11.69
CA TYR A 94 -10.30 -1.01 -12.06
C TYR A 94 -9.86 0.26 -11.35
N VAL A 95 -9.57 0.19 -10.04
CA VAL A 95 -9.03 1.32 -9.26
C VAL A 95 -7.74 1.80 -9.87
N THR A 96 -6.79 0.90 -10.13
CA THR A 96 -5.51 1.21 -10.77
C THR A 96 -5.70 1.96 -12.09
N TYR A 97 -6.59 1.47 -12.96
CA TYR A 97 -6.80 2.13 -14.27
C TYR A 97 -7.59 3.41 -14.19
N ILE A 98 -8.49 3.58 -13.21
CA ILE A 98 -9.15 4.87 -12.94
C ILE A 98 -8.11 5.92 -12.57
N ILE A 99 -7.24 5.60 -11.60
CA ILE A 99 -6.16 6.47 -11.14
C ILE A 99 -5.21 6.84 -12.30
N GLN A 100 -4.78 5.85 -13.07
CA GLN A 100 -3.91 6.09 -14.23
C GLN A 100 -4.59 6.92 -15.33
N SER A 101 -5.90 6.74 -15.54
CA SER A 101 -6.65 7.46 -16.57
C SER A 101 -6.66 8.97 -16.37
N ILE A 102 -6.76 9.45 -15.14
CA ILE A 102 -6.76 10.89 -14.84
C ILE A 102 -5.39 11.53 -15.08
N GLY A 103 -4.34 10.73 -15.20
CA GLY A 103 -2.98 11.20 -15.51
C GLY A 103 -2.28 11.76 -14.28
N ASP A 104 -2.52 11.15 -13.12
CA ASP A 104 -1.73 11.36 -11.93
C ASP A 104 -0.29 10.83 -12.12
N ASN A 105 0.54 10.91 -11.07
CA ASN A 105 1.94 10.47 -11.15
C ASN A 105 2.11 8.95 -11.31
N SER A 106 1.03 8.15 -11.20
CA SER A 106 1.08 6.69 -11.35
C SER A 106 1.22 6.24 -12.81
N PHE A 107 0.76 7.09 -13.76
CA PHE A 107 1.03 6.92 -15.19
C PHE A 107 1.25 8.27 -15.86
N ILE A 108 2.46 8.49 -16.41
CA ILE A 108 2.88 9.78 -16.96
C ILE A 108 2.62 9.83 -18.46
N PHE A 109 1.80 10.79 -18.91
CA PHE A 109 1.50 11.04 -20.31
C PHE A 109 2.33 12.22 -20.86
N ASN A 110 3.59 11.97 -21.20
CA ASN A 110 4.52 12.99 -21.72
C ASN A 110 4.46 13.12 -23.26
N ASN A 111 4.23 12.01 -23.94
CA ASN A 111 4.32 11.95 -25.41
C ASN A 111 3.33 10.94 -26.01
N ASN A 112 3.23 10.93 -27.34
CA ASN A 112 2.31 10.04 -28.05
C ASN A 112 2.56 8.54 -27.78
N SER A 113 3.80 8.14 -27.49
CA SER A 113 4.12 6.75 -27.14
C SER A 113 3.42 6.33 -25.85
N ASP A 114 3.37 7.21 -24.85
CA ASP A 114 2.73 6.92 -23.57
C ASP A 114 1.23 6.73 -23.76
N TYR A 115 0.57 7.60 -24.52
CA TYR A 115 -0.86 7.44 -24.89
C TYR A 115 -1.12 6.12 -25.62
N ASN A 116 -0.23 5.70 -26.53
CA ASN A 116 -0.35 4.44 -27.25
C ASN A 116 -0.16 3.23 -26.33
N LYS A 117 0.80 3.29 -25.42
CA LYS A 117 1.01 2.25 -24.40
C LYS A 117 -0.23 2.10 -23.51
N PHE A 118 -0.72 3.18 -22.96
CA PHE A 118 -1.92 3.15 -22.13
C PHE A 118 -3.14 2.62 -22.89
N ASN A 119 -3.35 3.07 -24.13
CA ASN A 119 -4.42 2.55 -24.98
C ASN A 119 -4.29 1.04 -25.25
N ASN A 120 -3.09 0.51 -25.43
CA ASN A 120 -2.91 -0.92 -25.62
C ASN A 120 -3.22 -1.73 -24.35
N ARG A 121 -2.94 -1.18 -23.19
CA ARG A 121 -3.33 -1.78 -21.89
C ARG A 121 -4.85 -1.77 -21.71
N LEU A 122 -5.51 -0.64 -21.97
CA LEU A 122 -6.97 -0.53 -21.90
C LEU A 122 -7.68 -1.61 -22.73
N LYS A 123 -7.15 -1.97 -23.90
CA LYS A 123 -7.70 -3.06 -24.75
C LYS A 123 -7.73 -4.42 -24.08
N MET A 124 -6.91 -4.63 -23.04
CA MET A 124 -6.86 -5.91 -22.31
C MET A 124 -7.94 -5.99 -21.21
N ILE A 125 -8.46 -4.86 -20.73
CA ILE A 125 -9.38 -4.82 -19.59
C ILE A 125 -10.65 -5.68 -19.81
N PRO A 126 -11.32 -5.66 -20.96
CA PRO A 126 -12.48 -6.54 -21.17
C PRO A 126 -12.16 -8.03 -21.03
N LYS A 127 -10.98 -8.47 -21.47
CA LYS A 127 -10.53 -9.85 -21.31
C LYS A 127 -10.21 -10.18 -19.84
N ILE A 128 -9.57 -9.25 -19.14
CA ILE A 128 -9.28 -9.36 -17.70
C ILE A 128 -10.59 -9.46 -16.92
N THR A 129 -11.57 -8.61 -17.23
CA THR A 129 -12.90 -8.62 -16.60
C THR A 129 -13.60 -9.98 -16.74
N ASN A 130 -13.51 -10.61 -17.93
CA ASN A 130 -14.06 -11.95 -18.09
C ASN A 130 -13.35 -12.98 -17.22
N SER A 131 -12.03 -12.90 -17.09
CA SER A 131 -11.28 -13.79 -16.20
C SER A 131 -11.65 -13.59 -14.73
N ILE A 132 -11.82 -12.34 -14.28
CA ILE A 132 -12.29 -12.02 -12.92
C ILE A 132 -13.68 -12.62 -12.67
N ILE A 133 -14.62 -12.47 -13.58
CA ILE A 133 -15.96 -13.06 -13.47
C ILE A 133 -15.87 -14.60 -13.36
N ASN A 134 -15.02 -15.24 -14.15
CA ASN A 134 -14.82 -16.68 -14.06
C ASN A 134 -14.29 -17.12 -12.69
N LEU A 135 -13.28 -16.40 -12.16
CA LEU A 135 -12.73 -16.69 -10.82
C LEU A 135 -13.77 -16.48 -9.72
N LEU A 136 -14.61 -15.46 -9.81
CA LEU A 136 -15.71 -15.24 -8.88
C LEU A 136 -16.75 -16.37 -8.96
N ASN A 137 -17.06 -16.89 -10.15
CA ASN A 137 -17.93 -18.05 -10.32
C ASN A 137 -17.32 -19.33 -9.74
N GLU A 138 -16.01 -19.55 -9.95
CA GLU A 138 -15.29 -20.66 -9.32
C GLU A 138 -15.29 -20.52 -7.79
N GLY A 139 -15.16 -19.31 -7.26
CA GLY A 139 -15.30 -19.01 -5.84
C GLY A 139 -16.67 -19.39 -5.28
N ILE A 140 -17.76 -19.07 -5.99
CA ILE A 140 -19.13 -19.50 -5.62
C ILE A 140 -19.22 -21.03 -5.55
N GLN A 141 -18.70 -21.74 -6.55
CA GLN A 141 -18.73 -23.21 -6.58
C GLN A 141 -17.94 -23.85 -5.42
N ASN A 142 -16.92 -23.15 -4.91
CA ASN A 142 -16.07 -23.62 -3.81
C ASN A 142 -16.47 -23.06 -2.44
N ASN A 143 -17.59 -22.35 -2.32
CA ASN A 143 -18.02 -21.65 -1.10
C ASN A 143 -16.96 -20.67 -0.55
N GLN A 144 -16.19 -20.06 -1.45
CA GLN A 144 -15.20 -19.03 -1.16
C GLN A 144 -15.66 -17.72 -1.78
N VAL A 145 -16.45 -16.96 -1.05
CA VAL A 145 -17.15 -15.77 -1.52
C VAL A 145 -16.90 -14.57 -0.63
N TYR A 146 -16.95 -13.37 -1.23
CA TYR A 146 -16.87 -12.13 -0.48
C TYR A 146 -18.03 -11.96 0.48
N PRO A 147 -17.81 -11.29 1.62
CA PRO A 147 -18.89 -10.74 2.45
C PRO A 147 -19.72 -9.71 1.68
N THR A 148 -21.02 -9.68 1.94
CA THR A 148 -21.97 -8.72 1.34
C THR A 148 -21.53 -7.28 1.47
N ILE A 149 -20.95 -6.90 2.62
CA ILE A 149 -20.46 -5.55 2.88
C ILE A 149 -19.36 -5.12 1.91
N ILE A 150 -18.47 -6.02 1.52
CA ILE A 150 -17.38 -5.74 0.55
C ILE A 150 -17.97 -5.49 -0.83
N ILE A 151 -18.92 -6.31 -1.26
CA ILE A 151 -19.58 -6.13 -2.56
C ILE A 151 -20.37 -4.82 -2.60
N ASN A 152 -21.11 -4.49 -1.56
CA ASN A 152 -21.80 -3.20 -1.46
C ASN A 152 -20.83 -2.02 -1.51
N TYR A 153 -19.67 -2.11 -0.86
CA TYR A 153 -18.64 -1.07 -0.94
C TYR A 153 -18.13 -0.89 -2.38
N LEU A 154 -17.80 -1.98 -3.07
CA LEU A 154 -17.34 -1.94 -4.47
C LEU A 154 -18.41 -1.36 -5.40
N LEU A 155 -19.67 -1.73 -5.22
CA LEU A 155 -20.79 -1.21 -6.00
C LEU A 155 -20.97 0.30 -5.81
N ASN A 156 -20.91 0.76 -4.56
CA ASN A 156 -20.96 2.19 -4.25
C ASN A 156 -19.78 2.95 -4.86
N TYR A 157 -18.58 2.39 -4.77
CA TYR A 157 -17.38 2.97 -5.40
C TYR A 157 -17.56 3.09 -6.92
N PHE A 158 -17.97 2.03 -7.60
CA PHE A 158 -18.19 2.05 -9.05
C PHE A 158 -19.30 3.03 -9.47
N ASN A 159 -20.38 3.12 -8.68
CA ASN A 159 -21.42 4.12 -8.92
C ASN A 159 -20.85 5.55 -8.85
N ASN A 160 -20.14 5.88 -7.77
CA ASN A 160 -19.50 7.19 -7.60
C ASN A 160 -18.55 7.52 -8.75
N VAL A 161 -17.72 6.56 -9.17
CA VAL A 161 -16.78 6.73 -10.29
C VAL A 161 -17.51 7.00 -11.61
N LEU A 162 -18.61 6.30 -11.88
CA LEU A 162 -19.38 6.44 -13.12
C LEU A 162 -20.17 7.74 -13.15
N GLU A 163 -20.87 8.08 -12.06
CA GLU A 163 -21.71 9.28 -11.95
C GLU A 163 -20.87 10.56 -12.03
N ASN A 164 -19.75 10.61 -11.31
CA ASN A 164 -18.86 11.78 -11.28
C ASN A 164 -17.79 11.76 -12.37
N GLN A 165 -17.79 10.73 -13.22
CA GLN A 165 -16.85 10.57 -14.34
C GLN A 165 -15.36 10.67 -13.92
N LEU A 166 -15.03 10.12 -12.74
CA LEU A 166 -13.69 10.21 -12.12
C LEU A 166 -12.58 9.51 -12.92
N TYR A 167 -12.93 8.84 -14.00
CA TYR A 167 -12.01 8.18 -14.94
C TYR A 167 -11.56 9.09 -16.09
N LYS A 168 -12.09 10.31 -16.24
CA LYS A 168 -11.80 11.16 -17.40
C LYS A 168 -10.39 11.72 -17.35
N HIS A 169 -9.68 11.54 -18.46
CA HIS A 169 -8.39 12.18 -18.67
C HIS A 169 -8.55 13.69 -18.90
N ASN A 170 -7.93 14.50 -18.04
CA ASN A 170 -8.17 15.95 -17.99
C ASN A 170 -7.05 16.79 -18.64
N LYS A 171 -5.89 16.19 -18.98
CA LYS A 171 -4.79 16.91 -19.64
C LYS A 171 -5.23 17.39 -21.02
N ARG A 172 -5.17 18.71 -21.26
CA ARG A 172 -5.55 19.34 -22.54
C ARG A 172 -4.43 19.16 -23.58
N ASN A 173 -4.60 18.17 -24.47
CA ASN A 173 -3.75 17.99 -25.64
C ASN A 173 -4.50 17.27 -26.77
N LYS A 174 -3.86 17.11 -27.95
CA LYS A 174 -4.45 16.47 -29.13
C LYS A 174 -4.93 15.03 -28.92
N ASN A 175 -4.36 14.33 -27.94
CA ASN A 175 -4.66 12.91 -27.65
C ASN A 175 -5.84 12.74 -26.68
N THR A 176 -6.24 13.77 -25.93
CA THR A 176 -7.27 13.72 -24.88
C THR A 176 -8.58 13.12 -25.37
N LYS A 177 -9.07 13.58 -26.55
CA LYS A 177 -10.32 13.05 -27.13
C LYS A 177 -10.22 11.58 -27.49
N SER A 178 -9.08 11.15 -28.05
CA SER A 178 -8.85 9.76 -28.45
C SER A 178 -8.74 8.83 -27.24
N ILE A 179 -7.97 9.24 -26.21
CA ILE A 179 -7.80 8.43 -25.02
C ILE A 179 -9.11 8.31 -24.23
N ASN A 180 -9.88 9.39 -24.09
CA ASN A 180 -11.18 9.34 -23.42
C ASN A 180 -12.17 8.42 -24.14
N LYS A 181 -12.14 8.37 -25.48
CA LYS A 181 -12.92 7.40 -26.25
C LYS A 181 -12.51 5.96 -25.93
N SER A 182 -11.22 5.70 -25.80
CA SER A 182 -10.69 4.37 -25.42
C SER A 182 -11.01 4.00 -23.98
N ILE A 183 -10.89 4.94 -23.05
CA ILE A 183 -11.28 4.75 -21.64
C ILE A 183 -12.76 4.36 -21.57
N THR A 184 -13.64 5.13 -22.23
CA THR A 184 -15.08 4.80 -22.28
C THR A 184 -15.32 3.42 -22.88
N LYS A 185 -14.66 3.10 -24.01
CA LYS A 185 -14.86 1.85 -24.73
C LYS A 185 -14.40 0.61 -23.94
N TYR A 186 -13.28 0.69 -23.24
CA TYR A 186 -12.65 -0.50 -22.65
C TYR A 186 -12.77 -0.53 -21.12
N LEU A 187 -12.48 0.57 -20.43
CA LEU A 187 -12.52 0.61 -18.96
C LEU A 187 -13.96 0.77 -18.47
N VAL A 188 -14.67 1.81 -18.91
CA VAL A 188 -16.03 2.08 -18.42
C VAL A 188 -16.98 0.93 -18.77
N SER A 189 -16.92 0.39 -19.98
CA SER A 189 -17.74 -0.77 -20.35
C SER A 189 -17.44 -2.01 -19.51
N SER A 190 -16.19 -2.18 -19.08
CA SER A 190 -15.78 -3.28 -18.19
C SER A 190 -16.22 -3.06 -16.75
N ILE A 191 -16.17 -1.81 -16.25
CA ILE A 191 -16.72 -1.46 -14.95
C ILE A 191 -18.23 -1.70 -14.92
N LEU A 192 -18.96 -1.28 -15.96
CA LEU A 192 -20.39 -1.57 -16.08
C LEU A 192 -20.70 -3.06 -16.10
N LYS A 193 -19.89 -3.84 -16.81
CA LYS A 193 -20.05 -5.29 -16.89
C LYS A 193 -19.82 -5.99 -15.54
N ILE A 194 -18.72 -5.66 -14.85
CA ILE A 194 -18.46 -6.28 -13.54
C ILE A 194 -19.49 -5.83 -12.50
N LYS A 195 -19.88 -4.55 -12.51
CA LYS A 195 -20.94 -4.01 -11.66
C LYS A 195 -22.24 -4.78 -11.85
N GLN A 196 -22.72 -4.92 -13.10
CA GLN A 196 -23.92 -5.68 -13.40
C GLN A 196 -23.86 -7.14 -12.93
N TYR A 197 -22.70 -7.79 -13.09
CA TYR A 197 -22.49 -9.14 -12.59
C TYR A 197 -22.56 -9.21 -11.06
N LEU A 198 -21.90 -8.27 -10.37
CA LEU A 198 -21.94 -8.19 -8.91
C LEU A 198 -23.35 -7.95 -8.37
N GLU A 199 -24.12 -7.04 -8.98
CA GLU A 199 -25.48 -6.67 -8.58
C GLU A 199 -26.50 -7.77 -8.84
N ASN A 200 -26.44 -8.44 -9.99
CA ASN A 200 -27.51 -9.33 -10.42
C ASN A 200 -27.22 -10.81 -10.15
N THR A 201 -25.96 -11.17 -9.98
CA THR A 201 -25.57 -12.57 -9.84
C THR A 201 -24.82 -12.82 -8.54
N TYR A 202 -23.66 -12.16 -8.36
CA TYR A 202 -22.75 -12.51 -7.27
C TYR A 202 -23.33 -12.19 -5.89
N ILE A 203 -24.07 -11.09 -5.75
CA ILE A 203 -24.67 -10.64 -4.48
C ILE A 203 -25.53 -11.71 -3.82
N ASN A 204 -26.17 -12.57 -4.61
CA ASN A 204 -27.03 -13.65 -4.12
C ASN A 204 -26.26 -14.82 -3.49
N HIS A 205 -24.93 -14.83 -3.64
CA HIS A 205 -24.04 -15.88 -3.14
C HIS A 205 -23.10 -15.36 -2.05
N THR A 206 -23.16 -14.07 -1.71
CA THR A 206 -22.28 -13.45 -0.72
C THR A 206 -22.57 -13.93 0.71
N SER A 207 -21.57 -13.83 1.59
CA SER A 207 -21.70 -14.14 3.01
C SER A 207 -22.17 -12.92 3.81
N ASN A 208 -23.10 -13.11 4.73
CA ASN A 208 -23.48 -12.09 5.72
C ASN A 208 -22.48 -11.95 6.86
N THR A 209 -21.49 -12.85 6.94
CA THR A 209 -20.46 -12.85 7.97
C THR A 209 -19.17 -12.24 7.41
N ILE A 210 -18.45 -11.49 8.24
CA ILE A 210 -17.16 -10.89 7.89
C ILE A 210 -16.00 -11.73 8.43
N GLY A 211 -14.86 -11.65 7.74
CA GLY A 211 -13.61 -12.30 8.15
C GLY A 211 -13.44 -13.73 7.65
N TYR A 212 -12.21 -14.11 7.49
CA TYR A 212 -11.81 -15.43 6.99
C TYR A 212 -12.25 -16.60 7.89
N CYS A 213 -12.51 -16.36 9.19
CA CYS A 213 -12.93 -17.41 10.13
C CYS A 213 -14.22 -18.12 9.71
N ASN A 214 -15.02 -17.52 8.84
CA ASN A 214 -16.27 -18.08 8.33
C ASN A 214 -16.09 -18.88 7.03
N ILE A 215 -14.89 -18.93 6.50
CA ILE A 215 -14.53 -19.73 5.32
C ILE A 215 -13.81 -20.99 5.79
N THR A 216 -14.10 -22.14 5.20
CA THR A 216 -13.39 -23.39 5.53
C THR A 216 -11.87 -23.21 5.38
N GLY A 217 -11.12 -23.49 6.45
CA GLY A 217 -9.67 -23.28 6.50
C GLY A 217 -9.24 -21.83 6.79
N GLY A 218 -10.18 -20.89 6.91
CA GLY A 218 -9.90 -19.46 7.05
C GLY A 218 -9.12 -19.08 8.30
N LYS A 219 -9.34 -19.76 9.42
CA LYS A 219 -8.55 -19.55 10.64
C LYS A 219 -7.05 -19.81 10.41
N GLN A 220 -6.73 -20.92 9.75
CA GLN A 220 -5.33 -21.25 9.44
C GLN A 220 -4.74 -20.29 8.41
N TYR A 221 -5.52 -19.91 7.41
CA TYR A 221 -5.13 -18.89 6.43
C TYR A 221 -4.80 -17.55 7.11
N TYR A 222 -5.64 -17.06 8.02
CA TYR A 222 -5.37 -15.84 8.78
C TYR A 222 -4.09 -15.92 9.62
N ILE A 223 -3.83 -17.06 10.26
CA ILE A 223 -2.57 -17.32 10.98
C ILE A 223 -1.37 -17.25 10.02
N ASN A 224 -1.50 -17.79 8.81
CA ASN A 224 -0.43 -17.75 7.81
C ASN A 224 -0.21 -16.31 7.29
N LEU A 225 -1.27 -15.51 7.08
CA LEU A 225 -1.14 -14.09 6.74
C LEU A 225 -0.40 -13.31 7.82
N ILE A 226 -0.75 -13.51 9.11
CA ILE A 226 -0.01 -12.87 10.21
C ILE A 226 1.47 -13.21 10.12
N ARG A 227 1.82 -14.48 9.93
CA ARG A 227 3.22 -14.91 9.81
C ARG A 227 3.93 -14.27 8.62
N TYR A 228 3.26 -14.23 7.48
CA TYR A 228 3.79 -13.62 6.26
C TYR A 228 4.09 -12.14 6.48
N TYR A 229 3.11 -11.36 6.92
CA TYR A 229 3.25 -9.91 7.08
C TYR A 229 4.15 -9.50 8.25
N THR A 230 4.24 -10.29 9.31
CA THR A 230 5.05 -9.95 10.49
C THR A 230 6.43 -10.61 10.48
N LEU A 231 6.74 -11.47 9.52
CA LEU A 231 7.97 -12.29 9.48
C LEU A 231 8.21 -13.06 10.80
N SER A 232 7.15 -13.39 11.53
CA SER A 232 7.22 -13.98 12.87
C SER A 232 6.28 -15.17 13.01
N THR A 233 6.40 -15.91 14.11
CA THR A 233 5.49 -17.00 14.47
C THR A 233 4.42 -16.57 15.48
N ILE A 234 4.17 -15.27 15.58
CA ILE A 234 3.17 -14.74 16.50
C ILE A 234 1.76 -15.26 16.15
N THR A 235 0.96 -15.54 17.18
CA THR A 235 -0.40 -16.02 17.01
C THR A 235 -1.42 -14.92 17.28
N PRO A 236 -2.66 -15.02 16.75
CA PRO A 236 -3.74 -14.07 17.05
C PRO A 236 -3.97 -13.90 18.56
N ASP A 237 -3.94 -15.00 19.32
CA ASP A 237 -4.13 -14.96 20.78
C ASP A 237 -3.03 -14.15 21.47
N LYS A 238 -1.77 -14.29 21.00
CA LYS A 238 -0.67 -13.53 21.56
C LYS A 238 -0.79 -12.05 21.24
N ILE A 239 -1.22 -11.70 20.02
CA ILE A 239 -1.51 -10.31 19.63
C ILE A 239 -2.61 -9.72 20.53
N LEU A 240 -3.70 -10.46 20.75
CA LEU A 240 -4.80 -10.05 21.64
C LEU A 240 -4.33 -9.87 23.08
N ASN A 241 -3.48 -10.76 23.58
CA ASN A 241 -2.91 -10.65 24.93
C ASN A 241 -2.04 -9.39 25.09
N VAL A 242 -1.20 -9.08 24.08
CA VAL A 242 -0.40 -7.84 24.06
C VAL A 242 -1.33 -6.62 24.06
N PHE A 243 -2.37 -6.61 23.22
CA PHE A 243 -3.36 -5.54 23.18
C PHE A 243 -4.03 -5.36 24.57
N ASN A 244 -4.54 -6.44 25.17
CA ASN A 244 -5.22 -6.39 26.45
C ASN A 244 -4.34 -5.92 27.61
N SER A 245 -3.04 -6.16 27.56
CA SER A 245 -2.09 -5.66 28.54
C SER A 245 -1.65 -4.23 28.31
N THR A 246 -1.54 -3.81 27.04
CA THR A 246 -1.04 -2.48 26.66
C THR A 246 -2.12 -1.41 26.76
N LEU A 247 -3.36 -1.71 26.39
CA LEU A 247 -4.46 -0.75 26.40
C LEU A 247 -4.70 -0.08 27.77
N PRO A 248 -4.78 -0.81 28.91
CA PRO A 248 -4.93 -0.19 30.23
C PRO A 248 -3.74 0.73 30.58
N TYR A 249 -2.53 0.36 30.19
CA TYR A 249 -1.35 1.19 30.41
C TYR A 249 -1.42 2.52 29.64
N ILE A 250 -1.83 2.48 28.35
CA ILE A 250 -2.01 3.68 27.54
C ILE A 250 -3.12 4.57 28.13
N LEU A 251 -4.28 3.99 28.48
CA LEU A 251 -5.39 4.73 29.07
C LEU A 251 -4.99 5.39 30.38
N ASN A 252 -4.21 4.73 31.21
CA ASN A 252 -3.70 5.30 32.45
C ASN A 252 -2.74 6.49 32.18
N LYS A 253 -1.85 6.37 31.20
CA LYS A 253 -0.99 7.50 30.78
C LYS A 253 -1.82 8.70 30.32
N ILE A 254 -2.85 8.47 29.50
CA ILE A 254 -3.75 9.55 29.03
C ILE A 254 -4.47 10.20 30.24
N ASN A 255 -5.01 9.42 31.15
CA ASN A 255 -5.66 9.95 32.36
C ASN A 255 -4.71 10.79 33.20
N ASN A 256 -3.46 10.37 33.37
CA ASN A 256 -2.44 11.14 34.06
C ASN A 256 -2.16 12.49 33.38
N ILE A 257 -2.16 12.52 32.05
CA ILE A 257 -2.00 13.77 31.28
C ILE A 257 -3.22 14.69 31.51
N ILE A 258 -4.45 14.14 31.42
CA ILE A 258 -5.68 14.87 31.65
C ILE A 258 -5.66 15.53 33.05
N GLN A 259 -5.22 14.78 34.06
CA GLN A 259 -5.11 15.28 35.43
C GLN A 259 -4.04 16.37 35.57
N LYS A 260 -2.85 16.19 34.98
CA LYS A 260 -1.77 17.20 34.96
C LYS A 260 -2.21 18.50 34.32
N LEU A 261 -2.97 18.41 33.23
CA LEU A 261 -3.55 19.58 32.54
C LEU A 261 -4.76 20.19 33.26
N LYS A 262 -5.22 19.58 34.39
CA LYS A 262 -6.42 20.00 35.14
C LYS A 262 -7.65 20.11 34.23
N PHE A 263 -7.71 19.30 33.14
CA PHE A 263 -8.83 19.33 32.24
C PHE A 263 -10.08 18.76 32.90
N LYS A 264 -11.18 19.53 32.84
CA LYS A 264 -12.48 19.12 33.41
C LYS A 264 -13.38 18.60 32.29
N GLY A 265 -13.45 17.29 32.12
CA GLY A 265 -14.28 16.66 31.10
C GLY A 265 -14.01 15.15 30.95
N THR A 266 -14.80 14.50 30.11
CA THR A 266 -14.61 13.09 29.75
C THR A 266 -13.41 12.90 28.82
N TYR A 267 -12.97 11.65 28.66
CA TYR A 267 -11.95 11.30 27.69
C TYR A 267 -12.28 11.80 26.25
N HIS A 268 -13.52 11.60 25.79
CA HIS A 268 -13.96 12.09 24.47
C HIS A 268 -13.91 13.63 24.38
N GLN A 269 -14.28 14.33 25.43
CA GLN A 269 -14.17 15.80 25.45
C GLN A 269 -12.71 16.26 25.41
N PHE A 270 -11.81 15.53 26.07
CA PHE A 270 -10.38 15.80 26.03
C PHE A 270 -9.79 15.56 24.62
N VAL A 271 -10.13 14.45 23.98
CA VAL A 271 -9.73 14.16 22.60
C VAL A 271 -10.22 15.27 21.66
N ASN A 272 -11.49 15.64 21.75
CA ASN A 272 -12.04 16.74 20.95
C ASN A 272 -11.35 18.07 21.24
N TYR A 273 -11.03 18.36 22.51
CA TYR A 273 -10.27 19.56 22.88
C TYR A 273 -8.92 19.61 22.18
N ILE A 274 -8.16 18.49 22.15
CA ILE A 274 -6.86 18.43 21.46
C ILE A 274 -7.03 18.57 19.95
N LEU A 275 -7.97 17.83 19.36
CA LEU A 275 -8.20 17.81 17.91
C LEU A 275 -8.67 19.18 17.36
N TYR A 276 -9.46 19.91 18.11
CA TYR A 276 -10.05 21.18 17.67
C TYR A 276 -9.42 22.42 18.29
N ASN A 277 -8.37 22.29 19.12
CA ASN A 277 -7.66 23.41 19.69
C ASN A 277 -6.90 24.19 18.61
N ARG A 278 -7.36 25.38 18.28
CA ARG A 278 -6.81 26.24 17.24
C ARG A 278 -5.38 26.72 17.52
N THR A 279 -4.95 26.78 18.78
CA THR A 279 -3.59 27.27 19.14
C THR A 279 -2.48 26.33 18.64
N ASN A 280 -2.81 25.05 18.44
CA ASN A 280 -1.86 24.04 17.98
C ASN A 280 -1.97 23.72 16.49
N LYS A 281 -2.78 24.47 15.73
CA LYS A 281 -2.97 24.29 14.28
C LYS A 281 -2.21 25.34 13.48
N PHE A 282 -2.12 25.10 12.19
CA PHE A 282 -1.47 26.04 11.26
C PHE A 282 -2.49 26.99 10.65
N ASN A 283 -2.15 28.28 10.64
CA ASN A 283 -2.99 29.32 10.04
C ASN A 283 -2.68 29.52 8.54
N SER A 284 -1.50 29.05 8.08
CA SER A 284 -1.07 29.19 6.70
C SER A 284 -0.11 28.07 6.29
N LYS A 285 -0.02 27.85 4.97
CA LYS A 285 0.98 26.97 4.37
C LYS A 285 2.42 27.38 4.72
N LYS A 286 2.66 28.69 4.83
CA LYS A 286 3.98 29.21 5.23
C LYS A 286 4.32 28.77 6.66
N GLU A 287 3.39 28.97 7.63
CA GLU A 287 3.61 28.53 9.01
C GLU A 287 3.85 27.03 9.10
N PHE A 288 3.10 26.24 8.33
CA PHE A 288 3.30 24.79 8.24
C PHE A 288 4.70 24.45 7.75
N LEU A 289 5.18 25.07 6.65
CA LEU A 289 6.50 24.79 6.10
C LEU A 289 7.64 25.25 7.03
N ASP A 290 7.50 26.42 7.65
CA ASP A 290 8.49 26.92 8.61
C ASP A 290 8.61 25.95 9.81
N TYR A 291 7.48 25.45 10.31
CA TYR A 291 7.46 24.47 11.39
C TYR A 291 8.00 23.10 10.93
N PHE A 292 7.60 22.61 9.76
CA PHE A 292 8.11 21.37 9.17
C PHE A 292 9.63 21.37 9.06
N ASN A 293 10.23 22.46 8.55
CA ASN A 293 11.68 22.58 8.46
C ASN A 293 12.34 22.60 9.85
N SER A 294 11.75 23.33 10.80
CA SER A 294 12.28 23.38 12.18
C SER A 294 12.25 22.02 12.88
N ILE A 295 11.24 21.19 12.58
CA ILE A 295 11.15 19.82 13.10
C ILE A 295 12.29 18.96 12.52
N GLN A 296 12.56 19.06 11.23
CA GLN A 296 13.61 18.28 10.60
C GLN A 296 14.98 18.56 11.25
N ASP A 297 15.28 19.83 11.49
CA ASP A 297 16.50 20.23 12.18
C ASP A 297 16.58 19.65 13.61
N LYS A 298 15.49 19.71 14.35
CA LYS A 298 15.41 19.12 15.71
C LYS A 298 15.57 17.61 15.69
N ILE A 299 14.89 16.92 14.78
CA ILE A 299 14.99 15.46 14.63
C ILE A 299 16.44 15.08 14.31
N ASN A 300 17.07 15.76 13.35
CA ASN A 300 18.43 15.45 12.97
C ASN A 300 19.41 15.70 14.12
N THR A 301 19.26 16.79 14.86
CA THR A 301 20.16 17.15 15.97
C THR A 301 19.94 16.29 17.22
N ASN A 302 18.68 16.06 17.61
CA ASN A 302 18.37 15.50 18.92
C ASN A 302 18.10 13.99 18.89
N ILE A 303 17.69 13.45 17.73
CA ILE A 303 17.31 12.05 17.59
C ILE A 303 18.32 11.29 16.75
N ILE A 304 18.58 11.74 15.51
CA ILE A 304 19.49 11.01 14.61
C ILE A 304 20.89 10.94 15.22
N THR A 305 21.46 12.05 15.64
CA THR A 305 22.83 12.09 16.21
C THR A 305 22.95 11.31 17.52
N LYS A 306 21.85 11.15 18.26
CA LYS A 306 21.85 10.51 19.58
C LYS A 306 21.66 9.00 19.51
N TYR A 307 20.81 8.51 18.60
CA TYR A 307 20.38 7.12 18.60
C TYR A 307 20.86 6.34 17.38
N PHE A 308 21.37 7.00 16.34
CA PHE A 308 21.73 6.36 15.08
C PHE A 308 23.19 6.63 14.71
N ASN A 309 23.83 5.63 14.12
CA ASN A 309 25.14 5.83 13.51
C ASN A 309 25.01 6.79 12.33
N THR A 310 25.97 7.72 12.20
CA THR A 310 26.04 8.60 11.04
C THR A 310 26.21 7.78 9.77
N ILE A 311 25.24 7.87 8.87
CA ILE A 311 25.40 7.39 7.50
C ILE A 311 26.02 8.52 6.67
N ASN A 312 27.02 8.18 5.83
CA ASN A 312 27.68 9.16 4.95
C ASN A 312 26.80 9.55 3.74
N THR A 313 25.50 9.59 3.92
CA THR A 313 24.52 9.86 2.87
C THR A 313 23.62 10.99 3.32
N ASP A 314 23.28 11.91 2.40
CA ASP A 314 22.29 12.96 2.65
C ASP A 314 20.95 12.32 2.96
N ILE A 315 20.46 12.47 4.19
CA ILE A 315 19.16 11.98 4.65
C ILE A 315 18.03 12.99 4.46
N SER A 316 18.32 14.15 3.86
CA SER A 316 17.28 15.17 3.64
C SER A 316 16.23 14.70 2.63
N TYR A 317 15.01 15.15 2.80
CA TYR A 317 13.90 14.86 1.91
C TYR A 317 13.07 16.11 1.63
N ASN A 318 12.33 16.09 0.55
CA ASN A 318 11.45 17.19 0.14
C ASN A 318 10.02 16.93 0.57
N ILE A 319 9.24 18.00 0.74
CA ILE A 319 7.79 17.89 0.86
C ILE A 319 7.13 18.24 -0.48
N ARG A 320 6.12 17.46 -0.88
CA ARG A 320 5.23 17.75 -2.02
C ARG A 320 3.79 17.85 -1.52
N PHE A 321 3.12 18.91 -1.91
CA PHE A 321 1.70 19.05 -1.63
C PHE A 321 0.88 18.38 -2.73
N MET A 322 0.01 17.45 -2.31
CA MET A 322 -0.95 16.80 -3.19
C MET A 322 -2.14 17.73 -3.42
N SER A 323 -2.67 17.70 -4.65
CA SER A 323 -3.87 18.48 -5.02
C SER A 323 -5.15 17.73 -4.66
N ASN A 324 -6.29 18.47 -4.68
CA ASN A 324 -7.62 17.88 -4.48
C ASN A 324 -8.03 16.87 -5.57
N GLU A 325 -7.32 16.84 -6.68
CA GLU A 325 -7.59 15.96 -7.82
C GLU A 325 -6.87 14.61 -7.68
N GLU A 326 -5.96 14.48 -6.71
CA GLU A 326 -5.24 13.24 -6.46
C GLU A 326 -6.10 12.26 -5.63
N PRO A 327 -6.10 10.96 -5.96
CA PRO A 327 -7.03 10.00 -5.36
C PRO A 327 -6.68 9.59 -3.93
N LEU A 328 -5.42 9.74 -3.53
CA LEU A 328 -4.93 9.46 -2.19
C LEU A 328 -4.71 10.79 -1.47
N HIS A 329 -5.37 10.98 -0.35
CA HIS A 329 -5.24 12.16 0.49
C HIS A 329 -4.50 11.87 1.80
N SER A 330 -4.21 10.61 2.11
CA SER A 330 -3.37 10.28 3.26
C SER A 330 -1.91 10.67 3.00
N PRO A 331 -1.19 11.19 3.98
CA PRO A 331 0.25 11.40 3.87
C PRO A 331 0.96 10.07 3.56
N TYR A 332 1.99 10.13 2.73
CA TYR A 332 2.82 8.97 2.41
C TYR A 332 4.19 9.39 1.92
N PHE A 333 5.15 8.48 2.04
CA PHE A 333 6.51 8.71 1.57
C PHE A 333 6.71 8.09 0.17
N THR A 334 7.26 8.87 -0.77
CA THR A 334 7.63 8.33 -2.08
C THR A 334 9.00 7.69 -1.99
N GLN A 335 9.12 6.50 -2.54
CA GLN A 335 10.33 5.70 -2.55
C GLN A 335 11.56 6.49 -2.99
N TYR A 336 12.63 6.35 -2.20
CA TYR A 336 13.95 6.89 -2.51
C TYR A 336 14.52 6.24 -3.76
N LYS A 337 14.99 7.06 -4.71
CA LYS A 337 15.82 6.58 -5.83
C LYS A 337 17.28 6.80 -5.47
N LYS A 338 18.16 5.82 -5.69
CA LYS A 338 19.59 5.92 -5.42
C LYS A 338 20.17 7.24 -5.99
N GLY A 339 20.75 8.06 -5.11
CA GLY A 339 21.29 9.38 -5.46
C GLY A 339 20.26 10.52 -5.58
N GLY A 340 18.96 10.26 -5.29
CA GLY A 340 17.92 11.27 -5.19
C GLY A 340 17.48 11.53 -3.75
N LYS A 341 16.64 12.54 -3.53
CA LYS A 341 15.99 12.79 -2.25
C LYS A 341 14.64 12.10 -2.20
N GLY A 342 14.28 11.58 -1.04
CA GLY A 342 12.92 11.11 -0.77
C GLY A 342 11.90 12.26 -0.86
N VAL A 343 10.64 11.95 -1.00
CA VAL A 343 9.57 12.95 -1.07
C VAL A 343 8.45 12.55 -0.13
N PHE A 344 8.19 13.41 0.85
CA PHE A 344 7.03 13.32 1.71
C PHE A 344 5.84 13.98 1.02
N ASN A 345 4.83 13.20 0.72
CA ASN A 345 3.61 13.67 0.05
C ASN A 345 2.57 14.00 1.11
N PHE A 346 2.10 15.24 1.12
CA PHE A 346 1.14 15.74 2.08
C PHE A 346 -0.05 16.39 1.38
N TYR A 347 -1.28 16.09 1.82
CA TYR A 347 -2.48 16.69 1.22
C TYR A 347 -2.66 18.12 1.73
N GLU A 348 -2.65 19.10 0.82
CA GLU A 348 -2.72 20.52 1.16
C GLU A 348 -3.96 20.90 1.97
N GLY A 349 -5.08 20.21 1.71
CA GLY A 349 -6.33 20.41 2.45
C GLY A 349 -6.23 20.11 3.94
N ASP A 350 -5.31 19.21 4.35
CA ASP A 350 -5.13 18.79 5.74
C ASP A 350 -4.30 19.76 6.59
N ILE A 351 -3.65 20.76 5.99
CA ILE A 351 -2.85 21.76 6.72
C ILE A 351 -3.65 22.43 7.85
N LYS A 352 -4.95 22.69 7.63
CA LYS A 352 -5.83 23.30 8.62
C LYS A 352 -6.34 22.32 9.69
N HIS A 353 -6.18 21.03 9.44
CA HIS A 353 -6.73 19.97 10.27
C HIS A 353 -5.67 19.32 11.14
N ILE A 354 -4.46 19.16 10.66
CA ILE A 354 -3.34 18.59 11.43
C ILE A 354 -2.88 19.55 12.53
N ASN A 355 -2.53 19.03 13.69
CA ASN A 355 -1.88 19.79 14.75
C ASN A 355 -0.34 19.65 14.72
N LYS A 356 0.37 20.52 15.45
CA LYS A 356 1.82 20.56 15.47
C LYS A 356 2.46 19.27 15.98
N GLN A 357 1.87 18.65 17.01
CA GLN A 357 2.36 17.40 17.57
C GLN A 357 2.17 16.23 16.60
N GLU A 358 1.02 16.19 15.95
CA GLU A 358 0.71 15.17 14.93
C GLU A 358 1.66 15.26 13.74
N LEU A 359 1.95 16.48 13.24
CA LEU A 359 2.94 16.67 12.18
C LEU A 359 4.34 16.23 12.63
N PHE A 360 4.71 16.46 13.90
CA PHE A 360 6.01 15.99 14.42
C PHE A 360 6.12 14.46 14.40
N ILE A 361 5.09 13.76 14.90
CA ILE A 361 5.06 12.29 14.87
C ILE A 361 5.08 11.77 13.44
N LEU A 362 4.35 12.41 12.54
CA LEU A 362 4.32 12.06 11.12
C LEU A 362 5.69 12.25 10.44
N CYS A 363 6.44 13.29 10.81
CA CYS A 363 7.81 13.49 10.35
C CYS A 363 8.78 12.42 10.87
N LEU A 364 8.56 11.89 12.07
CA LEU A 364 9.33 10.74 12.57
C LEU A 364 9.00 9.47 11.80
N HIS A 365 7.72 9.22 11.52
CA HIS A 365 7.21 8.04 10.84
C HIS A 365 7.62 8.01 9.37
N GLU A 366 7.23 9.02 8.62
CA GLU A 366 7.44 9.09 7.17
C GLU A 366 8.86 9.54 6.80
N GLY A 367 9.44 10.43 7.61
CA GLY A 367 10.74 11.03 7.36
C GLY A 367 11.88 10.29 8.04
N ASN A 368 12.57 11.02 8.93
CA ASN A 368 13.72 10.53 9.68
C ASN A 368 13.38 10.39 11.18
N PRO A 369 13.77 9.28 11.81
CA PRO A 369 14.45 8.09 11.28
C PRO A 369 13.50 7.01 10.75
N GLY A 370 12.27 7.35 10.32
CA GLY A 370 11.27 6.44 9.81
C GLY A 370 11.54 5.94 8.39
N HIS A 371 10.52 5.95 7.54
CA HIS A 371 10.58 5.35 6.20
C HIS A 371 11.69 5.92 5.31
N ASN A 372 11.94 7.24 5.32
CA ASN A 372 13.03 7.81 4.54
C ASN A 372 14.39 7.23 4.95
N TYR A 373 14.69 7.20 6.24
CA TYR A 373 15.94 6.67 6.77
C TYR A 373 16.08 5.17 6.49
N GLU A 374 15.03 4.39 6.71
CA GLU A 374 14.98 2.96 6.38
C GLU A 374 15.32 2.71 4.91
N MET A 375 14.69 3.43 4.00
CA MET A 375 14.92 3.31 2.56
C MET A 375 16.36 3.68 2.17
N ILE A 376 16.93 4.72 2.75
CA ILE A 376 18.32 5.12 2.52
C ILE A 376 19.28 4.05 3.02
N CYS A 377 19.07 3.51 4.22
CA CYS A 377 19.88 2.42 4.77
C CYS A 377 19.79 1.13 3.94
N ASN A 378 18.71 0.96 3.20
CA ASN A 378 18.51 -0.20 2.32
C ASN A 378 18.96 0.07 0.88
N ALA A 379 19.20 1.33 0.47
CA ALA A 379 19.49 1.71 -0.92
C ALA A 379 20.76 1.08 -1.50
N ASP A 380 21.75 0.76 -0.67
CA ASP A 380 22.98 0.06 -1.08
C ASP A 380 22.87 -1.46 -0.94
N LYS A 381 21.73 -1.94 -0.43
CA LYS A 381 21.45 -3.37 -0.35
C LYS A 381 20.86 -3.85 -1.68
N ASN A 382 20.87 -5.15 -1.82
CA ASN A 382 20.34 -5.88 -2.96
C ASN A 382 18.90 -5.44 -3.30
N ASP A 383 18.59 -5.28 -4.59
CA ASP A 383 17.26 -4.88 -5.12
C ASP A 383 16.10 -5.74 -4.58
N TYR A 384 16.38 -6.97 -4.14
CA TYR A 384 15.37 -7.84 -3.52
C TYR A 384 14.80 -7.26 -2.23
N VAL A 385 15.62 -6.65 -1.36
CA VAL A 385 15.16 -6.02 -0.11
C VAL A 385 14.36 -4.75 -0.40
N ILE A 386 14.80 -3.97 -1.40
CA ILE A 386 14.14 -2.71 -1.78
C ILE A 386 12.75 -2.97 -2.39
N THR A 387 12.60 -4.09 -3.11
CA THR A 387 11.36 -4.43 -3.82
C THR A 387 10.37 -5.25 -3.00
N ASN A 388 10.81 -5.85 -1.89
CA ASN A 388 9.93 -6.61 -1.00
C ASN A 388 9.49 -5.75 0.17
N TYR A 389 8.21 -5.41 0.18
CA TYR A 389 7.59 -4.71 1.28
C TYR A 389 7.08 -5.70 2.32
N TYR A 390 7.64 -5.63 3.52
CA TYR A 390 7.20 -6.39 4.69
C TYR A 390 6.58 -5.44 5.71
N PRO A 391 5.25 -5.26 5.71
CA PRO A 391 4.58 -4.25 6.53
C PRO A 391 4.93 -4.36 8.03
N GLY A 392 5.01 -5.58 8.56
CA GLY A 392 5.37 -5.77 9.97
C GLY A 392 6.78 -5.30 10.32
N TYR A 393 7.69 -5.26 9.34
CA TYR A 393 9.02 -4.68 9.52
C TYR A 393 9.00 -3.16 9.28
N SER A 394 8.53 -2.70 8.14
CA SER A 394 8.61 -1.29 7.75
C SER A 394 7.73 -0.41 8.63
N GLU A 395 6.46 -0.77 8.82
CA GLU A 395 5.56 -0.05 9.72
C GLU A 395 5.94 -0.21 11.19
N GLY A 396 6.44 -1.41 11.56
CA GLY A 396 6.96 -1.66 12.91
C GLY A 396 8.19 -0.81 13.23
N TRP A 397 9.07 -0.59 12.26
CA TRP A 397 10.19 0.33 12.36
C TRP A 397 9.70 1.78 12.54
N ALA A 398 8.83 2.25 11.66
CA ALA A 398 8.30 3.60 11.71
C ALA A 398 7.57 3.85 13.04
N PHE A 399 6.75 2.91 13.52
CA PHE A 399 6.08 2.97 14.82
C PHE A 399 7.06 2.95 16.01
N TYR A 400 8.16 2.18 15.92
CA TYR A 400 9.20 2.17 16.95
C TYR A 400 9.88 3.54 17.06
N VAL A 401 10.25 4.16 15.95
CA VAL A 401 10.97 5.44 15.97
C VAL A 401 10.10 6.60 16.43
N GLU A 402 8.79 6.54 16.26
CA GLU A 402 7.86 7.50 16.87
C GLU A 402 8.02 7.59 18.39
N GLN A 403 8.49 6.52 19.04
CA GLN A 403 8.61 6.44 20.50
C GLN A 403 9.99 6.83 21.03
N LEU A 404 10.96 7.11 20.16
CA LEU A 404 12.32 7.48 20.56
C LEU A 404 12.43 8.90 21.11
N HIS A 405 11.42 9.75 20.85
CA HIS A 405 11.42 11.11 21.38
C HIS A 405 10.96 11.14 22.85
N ASN A 406 11.64 11.94 23.64
CA ASN A 406 11.16 12.35 24.95
C ASN A 406 10.52 13.73 24.83
N SER A 407 9.62 14.05 25.76
CA SER A 407 8.96 15.37 25.83
C SER A 407 9.93 16.58 25.89
N ASN A 408 11.22 16.33 26.14
CA ASN A 408 12.27 17.36 26.18
C ASN A 408 13.05 17.47 24.85
N ASP A 409 12.76 16.64 23.86
CA ASP A 409 13.45 16.64 22.56
C ASP A 409 12.73 17.53 21.51
N ILE A 410 11.56 18.10 21.88
CA ILE A 410 10.69 18.91 21.00
C ILE A 410 10.83 20.39 21.28
#